data_a44a0ed6f919319af8a7cbf949ccad98
#
_entry.id   a44a0ed6f919319af8a7cbf949ccad98
#
_cell.length_a   1.000
_cell.length_b   1.000
_cell.length_c   1.000
_cell.angle_alpha   90.00
_cell.angle_beta   90.00
_cell.angle_gamma   90.00
#
_symmetry.space_group_name_H-M   'P 1'
#
loop_
_entity.id
_entity.type
_entity.pdbx_description
1 polymer ?
#
loop_
_entity_poly.entity_id
_entity_poly.type
_entity_poly.pdbx_seq_one_letter_code
_entity_poly.pdbx_strand_id
1 'polypeptide(L)' 'QVLSVTRALDLPVDDERVNPNGGAIALGHPLGMSGARLIMTAINHLQTRGGRYAVCSMCIGVGQAIATILEKV' A
#
# COMPACT_ATOMS: atom_id res chain seq x y z
N GLN A 1 2.70 0.64 -12.73
CA GLN A 1 1.98 1.49 -11.77
C GLN A 1 2.84 1.88 -10.58
N VAL A 2 3.57 0.92 -9.99
CA VAL A 2 4.48 1.20 -8.87
C VAL A 2 5.51 2.27 -9.26
N LEU A 3 6.11 2.13 -10.43
CA LEU A 3 7.11 3.10 -10.92
C LEU A 3 6.49 4.49 -11.10
N SER A 4 5.27 4.57 -11.64
CA SER A 4 4.61 5.84 -11.85
C SER A 4 4.25 6.53 -10.53
N VAL A 5 3.72 5.77 -9.56
CA VAL A 5 3.32 6.33 -8.27
C VAL A 5 4.52 6.76 -7.45
N THR A 6 5.56 5.95 -7.37
CA THR A 6 6.77 6.31 -6.62
C THR A 6 7.45 7.53 -7.22
N ARG A 7 7.46 7.63 -8.55
CA ARG A 7 8.02 8.79 -9.23
C ARG A 7 7.20 10.05 -8.94
N ALA A 8 5.88 9.94 -8.95
CA ALA A 8 5.00 11.07 -8.64
C ALA A 8 5.15 11.54 -7.20
N LEU A 9 5.45 10.63 -6.27
CA LEU A 9 5.66 10.95 -4.86
C LEU A 9 7.11 11.31 -4.53
N ASP A 10 7.98 11.35 -5.54
CA ASP A 10 9.40 11.64 -5.38
C ASP A 10 10.10 10.65 -4.44
N LEU A 11 9.73 9.37 -4.57
CA LEU A 11 10.33 8.29 -3.79
C LEU A 11 11.21 7.42 -4.68
N PRO A 12 12.36 6.90 -4.17
CA PRO A 12 13.09 5.86 -4.87
C PRO A 12 12.21 4.63 -5.07
N VAL A 13 12.36 3.96 -6.21
CA VAL A 13 11.56 2.77 -6.51
C VAL A 13 11.85 1.61 -5.55
N ASP A 14 13.06 1.59 -4.98
CA ASP A 14 13.51 0.58 -4.03
C ASP A 14 13.43 1.05 -2.58
N ASP A 15 12.65 2.11 -2.30
CA ASP A 15 12.45 2.60 -0.95
C ASP A 15 11.81 1.51 -0.09
N GLU A 16 12.41 1.21 1.04
CA GLU A 16 11.95 0.14 1.93
C GLU A 16 10.59 0.41 2.56
N ARG A 17 10.07 1.63 2.43
CA ARG A 17 8.72 1.97 2.88
C ARG A 17 7.64 1.57 1.88
N VAL A 18 8.03 1.23 0.65
CA VAL A 18 7.08 0.88 -0.42
C VAL A 18 6.90 -0.64 -0.43
N ASN A 19 5.68 -1.08 -0.15
CA ASN A 19 5.30 -2.50 -0.12
C ASN A 19 6.30 -3.38 0.66
N PRO A 20 6.63 -3.03 1.90
CA PRO A 20 7.67 -3.75 2.65
C PRO A 20 7.32 -5.21 2.93
N ASN A 21 6.04 -5.57 2.89
CA ASN A 21 5.55 -6.92 3.12
C ASN A 21 5.04 -7.59 1.84
N GLY A 22 5.36 -7.01 0.70
CA GLY A 22 4.86 -7.45 -0.60
C GLY A 22 3.53 -6.80 -0.96
N GLY A 23 3.39 -6.46 -2.22
CA GLY A 23 2.14 -5.91 -2.77
C GLY A 23 1.47 -6.92 -3.70
N ALA A 24 0.61 -6.45 -4.57
CA ALA A 24 -0.18 -7.28 -5.48
C ALA A 24 0.70 -8.14 -6.40
N ILE A 25 1.83 -7.61 -6.84
CA ILE A 25 2.74 -8.35 -7.72
C ILE A 25 3.25 -9.60 -7.01
N ALA A 26 3.60 -9.49 -5.74
CA ALA A 26 4.14 -10.59 -4.96
C ALA A 26 3.07 -11.54 -4.42
N LEU A 27 1.93 -10.98 -4.00
CA LEU A 27 0.92 -11.70 -3.22
C LEU A 27 -0.34 -12.05 -4.01
N GLY A 28 -0.54 -11.42 -5.17
CA GLY A 28 -1.76 -11.57 -5.94
C GLY A 28 -2.77 -10.48 -5.65
N HIS A 29 -3.82 -10.44 -6.47
CA HIS A 29 -4.81 -9.35 -6.41
C HIS A 29 -6.22 -9.88 -6.69
N PRO A 30 -6.82 -10.61 -5.75
CA PRO A 30 -8.25 -10.91 -5.82
C PRO A 30 -9.04 -9.63 -5.58
N LEU A 31 -9.80 -9.18 -6.58
CA LEU A 31 -10.36 -7.83 -6.59
C LEU A 31 -11.21 -7.52 -5.36
N GLY A 32 -12.06 -8.45 -4.96
CA GLY A 32 -12.95 -8.24 -3.80
C GLY A 32 -12.25 -8.31 -2.44
N MET A 33 -10.97 -8.71 -2.39
CA MET A 33 -10.22 -8.91 -1.15
C MET A 33 -9.11 -7.89 -0.94
N SER A 34 -8.58 -7.31 -2.02
CA SER A 34 -7.33 -6.53 -1.95
C SER A 34 -7.42 -5.31 -1.04
N GLY A 35 -8.54 -4.61 -1.00
CA GLY A 35 -8.70 -3.46 -0.11
C GLY A 35 -8.56 -3.86 1.35
N ALA A 36 -9.26 -4.91 1.77
CA ALA A 36 -9.15 -5.43 3.13
C ALA A 36 -7.73 -5.95 3.42
N ARG A 37 -7.13 -6.66 2.46
CA ARG A 37 -5.77 -7.19 2.61
C ARG A 37 -4.75 -6.08 2.82
N LEU A 38 -4.83 -4.99 2.04
CA LEU A 38 -3.92 -3.85 2.18
C LEU A 38 -4.00 -3.25 3.58
N ILE A 39 -5.20 -3.03 4.08
CA ILE A 39 -5.40 -2.45 5.42
C ILE A 39 -4.89 -3.40 6.49
N MET A 40 -5.21 -4.68 6.41
CA MET A 40 -4.72 -5.68 7.37
C MET A 40 -3.20 -5.74 7.40
N THR A 41 -2.56 -5.75 6.24
CA THR A 41 -1.11 -5.77 6.14
C THR A 41 -0.50 -4.52 6.75
N ALA A 42 -1.08 -3.35 6.47
CA ALA A 42 -0.60 -2.08 7.01
C ALA A 42 -0.74 -2.03 8.53
N ILE A 43 -1.88 -2.46 9.08
CA ILE A 43 -2.10 -2.52 10.52
C ILE A 43 -1.06 -3.42 11.17
N ASN A 44 -0.87 -4.62 10.63
CA ASN A 44 0.11 -5.56 11.16
C ASN A 44 1.52 -4.98 11.12
N HIS A 45 1.88 -4.32 10.04
CA HIS A 45 3.20 -3.70 9.92
C HIS A 45 3.40 -2.60 10.97
N LEU A 46 2.43 -1.71 11.14
CA LEU A 46 2.51 -0.65 12.14
C LEU A 46 2.62 -1.21 13.56
N GLN A 47 1.95 -2.31 13.85
CA GLN A 47 1.98 -2.95 15.17
C GLN A 47 3.28 -3.68 15.43
N THR A 48 3.84 -4.35 14.43
CA THR A 48 5.01 -5.22 14.62
C THR A 48 6.34 -4.55 14.32
N ARG A 49 6.36 -3.60 13.40
CA ARG A 49 7.61 -2.94 12.96
C ARG A 49 7.74 -1.52 13.44
N GLY A 50 6.68 -0.97 14.04
CA GLY A 50 6.65 0.42 14.47
C GLY A 50 6.18 1.34 13.35
N GLY A 51 6.28 2.65 13.60
CA GLY A 51 5.73 3.65 12.72
C GLY A 51 4.36 4.10 13.20
N ARG A 52 3.89 5.21 12.68
CA ARG A 52 2.63 5.82 13.10
C ARG A 52 1.62 5.87 11.98
N TYR A 53 2.06 6.06 10.75
CA TYR A 53 1.18 6.25 9.61
C TYR A 53 1.47 5.23 8.52
N ALA A 54 0.42 4.82 7.83
CA ALA A 54 0.53 4.04 6.61
C ALA A 54 -0.44 4.58 5.57
N VAL A 55 -0.02 4.55 4.32
CA VAL A 55 -0.87 4.92 3.18
C VAL A 55 -1.15 3.64 2.39
N CYS A 56 -2.42 3.36 2.17
CA CYS A 56 -2.86 2.26 1.33
C CYS A 56 -3.59 2.84 0.12
N SER A 57 -3.23 2.37 -1.06
CA SER A 57 -3.90 2.82 -2.28
C SER A 57 -4.06 1.68 -3.27
N MET A 58 -5.09 1.78 -4.08
CA MET A 58 -5.31 0.86 -5.19
C MET A 58 -6.20 1.51 -6.23
N CYS A 59 -6.16 0.98 -7.46
CA CYS A 59 -7.12 1.38 -8.48
C CYS A 59 -8.49 0.74 -8.18
N ILE A 60 -9.55 1.42 -8.60
CA ILE A 60 -10.91 0.90 -8.45
C ILE A 60 -11.58 0.67 -9.81
N GLY A 61 -10.81 0.79 -10.88
CA GLY A 61 -11.27 0.53 -12.25
C GLY A 61 -11.48 1.80 -13.04
N VAL A 62 -11.40 1.68 -14.36
CA VAL A 62 -11.71 2.75 -15.32
C VAL A 62 -10.90 4.03 -15.03
N GLY A 63 -9.60 3.89 -14.71
CA GLY A 63 -8.73 5.02 -14.46
C GLY A 63 -8.98 5.77 -13.15
N GLN A 64 -9.79 5.19 -12.26
CA GLN A 64 -10.04 5.75 -10.93
C GLN A 64 -9.19 5.05 -9.88
N ALA A 65 -8.97 5.73 -8.76
CA ALA A 65 -8.20 5.16 -7.67
C ALA A 65 -8.72 5.66 -6.33
N ILE A 66 -8.35 4.95 -5.27
CA ILE A 66 -8.66 5.34 -3.90
C ILE A 66 -7.40 5.20 -3.06
N ALA A 67 -7.24 6.10 -2.10
CA ALA A 67 -6.16 6.03 -1.12
C ALA A 67 -6.72 6.32 0.26
N THR A 68 -6.13 5.69 1.26
CA THR A 68 -6.50 5.93 2.66
C THR A 68 -5.24 6.03 3.50
N ILE A 69 -5.32 6.82 4.56
CA ILE A 69 -4.23 6.98 5.53
C ILE A 69 -4.69 6.33 6.82
N LEU A 70 -3.86 5.47 7.37
CA LEU A 70 -4.07 4.83 8.66
C LEU A 70 -3.12 5.45 9.67
N GLU A 71 -3.62 5.70 10.87
CA GLU A 71 -2.81 6.18 11.97
C GLU A 71 -2.91 5.20 13.13
N LYS A 72 -1.74 4.81 13.66
CA LYS A 72 -1.66 4.02 14.88
C LYS A 72 -1.81 4.97 16.08
N VAL A 73 -2.85 4.79 16.83
CA VAL A 73 -3.14 5.60 18.03
C VAL A 73 -2.64 4.97 19.31
#